data_807d314e12d04634b9f7b78b07ba1c2f
#
_entry.id   807d314e12d04634b9f7b78b07ba1c2f
#
_cell.length_a   1.000
_cell.length_b   1.000
_cell.length_c   1.000
_cell.angle_alpha   90.00
_cell.angle_beta   90.00
_cell.angle_gamma   90.00
#
_symmetry.space_group_name_H-M   'P 1'
#
loop_
_entity.id
_entity.type
_entity.pdbx_description
1 polymer ?
#
loop_
_entity_poly.entity_id
_entity_poly.type
_entity_poly.pdbx_seq_one_letter_code
_entity_poly.pdbx_strand_id
1 'polypeptide(L)'
;MFAIAFNMVVKDLKIHYSKTNPNNAYYEIRNIMELYGFYNTQGSLYLTENTDFTNLVNVMNALKSIPWFTASVRDIKAFRVENWSDFTSFMKGNMNINTPKRKKKSSI
;
A
#
# COMPACT_ATOMS: atom_id res chain seq x y z
N MET A 1 3.16 -1.54 -13.89
CA MET A 1 2.35 -1.77 -12.68
C MET A 1 1.75 -0.47 -12.19
N PHE A 2 0.75 -0.56 -11.34
CA PHE A 2 0.16 0.60 -10.68
C PHE A 2 0.50 0.59 -9.21
N ALA A 3 0.56 1.80 -8.64
CA ALA A 3 0.75 1.99 -7.21
C ALA A 3 -0.36 2.86 -6.65
N ILE A 4 -0.69 2.62 -5.38
CA ILE A 4 -1.59 3.48 -4.61
C ILE A 4 -0.84 3.87 -3.34
N ALA A 5 -0.78 5.17 -3.07
CA ALA A 5 -0.20 5.69 -1.84
C ALA A 5 -1.23 6.59 -1.16
N PHE A 6 -1.39 6.44 0.14
CA PHE A 6 -2.33 7.27 0.89
C PHE A 6 -1.78 7.62 2.26
N ASN A 7 -2.33 8.67 2.83
CA ASN A 7 -2.04 9.10 4.19
C ASN A 7 -3.34 9.29 4.95
N MET A 8 -3.37 8.79 6.19
CA MET A 8 -4.52 8.95 7.07
C MET A 8 -4.22 10.05 8.08
N VAL A 9 -5.28 10.77 8.48
CA VAL A 9 -5.20 11.69 9.62
C VAL A 9 -5.53 10.88 10.86
N VAL A 10 -4.54 10.64 11.70
CA VAL A 10 -4.70 9.75 12.88
C VAL A 10 -5.79 10.25 13.81
N LYS A 11 -5.87 11.58 14.01
CA LYS A 11 -6.90 12.18 14.84
C LYS A 11 -8.29 11.85 14.34
N ASP A 12 -8.51 11.96 13.02
CA ASP A 12 -9.80 11.65 12.41
C ASP A 12 -10.09 10.17 12.48
N LEU A 13 -9.08 9.35 12.29
CA LEU A 13 -9.22 7.90 12.37
C LEU A 13 -9.71 7.47 13.76
N LYS A 14 -9.17 8.08 14.81
CA LYS A 14 -9.61 7.78 16.17
C LYS A 14 -11.07 8.17 16.40
N ILE A 15 -11.56 9.18 15.71
CA ILE A 15 -12.96 9.64 15.84
C ILE A 15 -13.90 8.75 15.02
N HIS A 16 -13.53 8.43 13.79
CA HIS A 16 -14.45 7.82 12.83
C HIS A 16 -14.35 6.30 12.77
N TYR A 17 -13.21 5.73 13.13
CA TYR A 17 -13.06 4.29 13.17
C TYR A 17 -13.52 3.80 14.54
N SER A 18 -14.65 3.06 14.58
CA SER A 18 -15.35 2.73 15.81
C SER A 18 -14.75 1.54 16.57
N LYS A 19 -13.72 0.90 16.03
CA LYS A 19 -13.09 -0.24 16.70
C LYS A 19 -12.09 0.23 17.75
N THR A 20 -11.80 -0.62 18.72
CA THR A 20 -10.99 -0.24 19.87
C THR A 20 -9.55 0.13 19.53
N ASN A 21 -8.99 -0.50 18.50
CA ASN A 21 -7.61 -0.25 18.10
C ASN A 21 -7.56 0.35 16.71
N PRO A 22 -7.19 1.65 16.58
CA PRO A 22 -7.12 2.29 15.26
C PRO A 22 -6.18 1.59 14.29
N ASN A 23 -5.19 0.84 14.78
CA ASN A 23 -4.29 0.12 13.90
C ASN A 23 -5.02 -0.95 13.08
N ASN A 24 -6.15 -1.45 13.57
CA ASN A 24 -6.95 -2.42 12.82
C ASN A 24 -7.51 -1.84 11.54
N ALA A 25 -7.64 -0.51 11.44
CA ALA A 25 -8.07 0.14 10.22
C ALA A 25 -7.11 -0.16 9.07
N TYR A 26 -5.80 -0.15 9.34
CA TYR A 26 -4.81 -0.44 8.32
C TYR A 26 -4.88 -1.89 7.84
N TYR A 27 -5.22 -2.82 8.73
CA TYR A 27 -5.43 -4.22 8.33
C TYR A 27 -6.67 -4.36 7.45
N GLU A 28 -7.74 -3.62 7.75
CA GLU A 28 -8.94 -3.67 6.92
C GLU A 28 -8.66 -3.12 5.52
N ILE A 29 -7.89 -2.03 5.43
CA ILE A 29 -7.50 -1.49 4.13
C ILE A 29 -6.62 -2.49 3.38
N ARG A 30 -5.68 -3.12 4.06
CA ARG A 30 -4.82 -4.14 3.43
C ARG A 30 -5.65 -5.27 2.84
N ASN A 31 -6.64 -5.76 3.59
CA ASN A 31 -7.49 -6.85 3.11
C ASN A 31 -8.24 -6.45 1.85
N ILE A 32 -8.74 -5.22 1.79
CA ILE A 32 -9.44 -4.72 0.62
C ILE A 32 -8.46 -4.61 -0.55
N MET A 33 -7.29 -4.04 -0.34
CA MET A 33 -6.27 -3.92 -1.39
C MET A 33 -5.91 -5.29 -1.96
N GLU A 34 -5.74 -6.29 -1.09
CA GLU A 34 -5.37 -7.64 -1.52
C GLU A 34 -6.46 -8.31 -2.35
N LEU A 35 -7.73 -8.02 -2.06
CA LEU A 35 -8.82 -8.54 -2.88
C LEU A 35 -8.72 -8.09 -4.34
N TYR A 36 -8.11 -6.94 -4.58
CA TYR A 36 -7.94 -6.38 -5.92
C TYR A 36 -6.53 -6.61 -6.46
N GLY A 37 -5.75 -7.46 -5.80
CA GLY A 37 -4.43 -7.84 -6.28
C GLY A 37 -3.34 -6.83 -5.96
N PHE A 38 -3.57 -5.92 -5.04
CA PHE A 38 -2.56 -5.00 -4.56
C PHE A 38 -1.87 -5.57 -3.33
N TYR A 39 -0.55 -5.44 -3.28
CA TYR A 39 0.22 -5.90 -2.12
C TYR A 39 0.95 -4.73 -1.48
N ASN A 40 1.03 -4.78 -0.16
CA ASN A 40 1.69 -3.73 0.62
C ASN A 40 3.21 -3.88 0.52
N THR A 41 3.90 -2.78 0.29
CA THR A 41 5.36 -2.76 0.25
C THR A 41 5.93 -2.11 1.52
N GLN A 42 5.39 -0.98 1.89
CA GLN A 42 5.78 -0.29 3.13
C GLN A 42 4.70 0.73 3.47
N GLY A 43 4.46 0.91 4.78
CA GLY A 43 3.49 1.90 5.23
C GLY A 43 2.17 1.78 4.48
N SER A 44 1.76 2.86 3.84
CA SER A 44 0.51 2.92 3.08
C SER A 44 0.76 2.95 1.57
N LEU A 45 1.81 2.27 1.12
CA LEU A 45 2.13 2.13 -0.29
C LEU A 45 1.81 0.71 -0.75
N TYR A 46 1.00 0.61 -1.80
CA TYR A 46 0.55 -0.65 -2.37
C TYR A 46 0.86 -0.69 -3.85
N LEU A 47 1.26 -1.86 -4.34
CA LEU A 47 1.59 -2.09 -5.74
C LEU A 47 0.77 -3.24 -6.30
N THR A 48 0.56 -3.24 -7.61
CA THR A 48 -0.05 -4.36 -8.31
C THR A 48 0.62 -4.58 -9.65
N GLU A 49 0.78 -5.84 -10.03
CA GLU A 49 1.23 -6.20 -11.37
C GLU A 49 0.12 -6.07 -12.40
N ASN A 50 -1.11 -5.97 -11.94
CA ASN A 50 -2.27 -5.83 -12.84
C ASN A 50 -2.23 -4.45 -13.50
N THR A 51 -2.17 -4.43 -14.83
CA THR A 51 -2.11 -3.20 -15.60
C THR A 51 -3.46 -2.73 -16.10
N ASP A 52 -4.54 -3.42 -15.71
CA ASP A 52 -5.89 -3.04 -16.10
C ASP A 52 -6.36 -1.87 -15.26
N PHE A 53 -6.58 -0.74 -15.92
CA PHE A 53 -7.04 0.49 -15.25
C PHE A 53 -8.41 0.29 -14.58
N THR A 54 -9.24 -0.60 -15.11
CA THR A 54 -10.55 -0.91 -14.51
C THR A 54 -10.37 -1.47 -13.10
N ASN A 55 -9.36 -2.32 -12.91
CA ASN A 55 -9.08 -2.88 -11.58
C ASN A 55 -8.71 -1.77 -10.59
N LEU A 56 -7.93 -0.80 -11.04
CA LEU A 56 -7.57 0.36 -10.21
C LEU A 56 -8.81 1.15 -9.80
N VAL A 57 -9.69 1.43 -10.76
CA VAL A 57 -10.93 2.17 -10.49
C VAL A 57 -11.82 1.39 -9.52
N ASN A 58 -11.87 0.08 -9.66
CA ASN A 58 -12.69 -0.76 -8.79
C ASN A 58 -12.22 -0.72 -7.34
N VAL A 59 -10.91 -0.78 -7.10
CA VAL A 59 -10.42 -0.69 -5.72
C VAL A 59 -10.66 0.70 -5.15
N MET A 60 -10.53 1.76 -5.95
CA MET A 60 -10.83 3.11 -5.51
C MET A 60 -12.30 3.25 -5.11
N ASN A 61 -13.21 2.66 -5.89
CA ASN A 61 -14.63 2.67 -5.55
C ASN A 61 -14.92 1.89 -4.26
N ALA A 62 -14.23 0.78 -4.06
CA ALA A 62 -14.35 0.00 -2.83
C ALA A 62 -13.94 0.83 -1.61
N LEU A 63 -12.81 1.53 -1.71
CA LEU A 63 -12.34 2.40 -0.62
C LEU A 63 -13.30 3.55 -0.39
N LYS A 64 -13.83 4.13 -1.44
CA LYS A 64 -14.77 5.25 -1.34
C LYS A 64 -16.05 4.85 -0.61
N SER A 65 -16.42 3.59 -0.64
CA SER A 65 -17.63 3.10 0.01
C SER A 65 -17.47 2.91 1.53
N ILE A 66 -16.29 3.14 2.07
CA ILE A 66 -16.00 2.95 3.50
C ILE A 66 -16.06 4.32 4.19
N PRO A 67 -17.11 4.61 4.96
CA PRO A 67 -17.29 5.97 5.54
C PRO A 67 -16.13 6.41 6.43
N TRP A 68 -15.62 5.52 7.29
CA TRP A 68 -14.52 5.92 8.18
C TRP A 68 -13.23 6.18 7.40
N PHE A 69 -13.03 5.53 6.24
CA PHE A 69 -11.86 5.78 5.42
C PHE A 69 -11.93 7.15 4.77
N THR A 70 -13.06 7.46 4.14
CA THR A 70 -13.22 8.76 3.46
C THR A 70 -13.20 9.92 4.44
N ALA A 71 -13.65 9.69 5.67
CA ALA A 71 -13.61 10.72 6.73
C ALA A 71 -12.22 10.90 7.31
N SER A 72 -11.31 9.95 7.14
CA SER A 72 -10.01 9.97 7.81
C SER A 72 -8.82 10.08 6.85
N VAL A 73 -9.01 9.83 5.57
CA VAL A 73 -7.91 9.93 4.59
C VAL A 73 -7.57 11.40 4.36
N ARG A 74 -6.27 11.72 4.41
CA ARG A 74 -5.82 13.07 4.08
C ARG A 74 -5.62 13.22 2.58
N ASP A 75 -4.97 12.24 1.98
CA ASP A 75 -4.76 12.21 0.54
C ASP A 75 -4.58 10.77 0.09
N ILE A 76 -4.88 10.53 -1.17
CA ILE A 76 -4.67 9.24 -1.79
C ILE A 76 -4.35 9.49 -3.26
N LYS A 77 -3.31 8.85 -3.75
CA LYS A 77 -2.85 9.00 -5.12
C LYS A 77 -2.61 7.65 -5.75
N ALA A 78 -2.86 7.57 -7.03
CA ALA A 78 -2.51 6.41 -7.83
C ALA A 78 -1.57 6.85 -8.94
N PHE A 79 -0.60 6.02 -9.26
CA PHE A 79 0.37 6.36 -10.30
C PHE A 79 0.94 5.09 -10.92
N ARG A 80 1.53 5.25 -12.10
CA ARG A 80 2.16 4.15 -12.79
C ARG A 80 3.61 4.01 -12.34
N VAL A 81 4.04 2.77 -12.15
CA VAL A 81 5.42 2.45 -11.76
C VAL A 81 5.98 1.52 -12.80
N GLU A 82 7.14 1.84 -13.35
CA GLU A 82 7.81 0.96 -14.29
C GLU A 82 8.52 -0.18 -13.55
N ASN A 83 9.33 0.20 -12.56
CA ASN A 83 9.98 -0.77 -11.70
C ASN A 83 10.31 -0.11 -10.36
N TRP A 84 10.67 -0.92 -9.40
CA TRP A 84 11.06 -0.44 -8.09
C TRP A 84 12.05 -1.41 -7.47
N SER A 85 12.85 -0.91 -6.52
CA SER A 85 13.82 -1.72 -5.81
C SER A 85 13.79 -1.38 -4.33
N ASP A 86 14.03 -2.39 -3.52
CA ASP A 86 14.11 -2.24 -2.07
C ASP A 86 15.58 -2.14 -1.67
N PHE A 87 15.98 -1.00 -1.16
CA PHE A 87 17.36 -0.75 -0.72
C PHE A 87 17.54 -0.87 0.79
N THR A 88 16.53 -1.37 1.50
CA THR A 88 16.59 -1.43 2.96
C THR A 88 17.81 -2.18 3.47
N SER A 89 18.04 -3.38 2.95
CA SER A 89 19.18 -4.19 3.39
C SER A 89 20.50 -3.53 3.03
N PHE A 90 20.56 -2.90 1.87
CA PHE A 90 21.76 -2.16 1.46
C PHE A 90 22.05 -1.02 2.44
N MET A 91 21.03 -0.25 2.80
CA MET A 91 21.19 0.87 3.73
C MET A 91 21.63 0.41 5.10
N LYS A 92 21.24 -0.78 5.52
CA LYS A 92 21.62 -1.34 6.82
C LYS A 92 22.96 -2.08 6.76
N GLY A 93 23.64 -2.07 5.61
CA GLY A 93 24.91 -2.76 5.46
C GLY A 93 24.82 -4.28 5.38
N ASN A 94 23.64 -4.81 5.14
CA ASN A 94 23.41 -6.25 5.13
C ASN A 94 23.42 -6.87 3.73
N MET A 95 23.57 -6.05 2.71
CA MET A 95 23.41 -6.48 1.34
C MET A 95 24.52 -5.93 0.47
N ASN A 96 25.05 -6.80 -0.37
CA ASN A 96 25.99 -6.40 -1.41
C ASN A 96 25.19 -6.11 -2.68
N ILE A 97 25.22 -4.87 -3.13
CA ILE A 97 24.42 -4.47 -4.30
C ILE A 97 24.83 -5.15 -5.58
N ASN A 98 25.98 -5.77 -5.60
CA ASN A 98 26.45 -6.54 -6.78
C ASN A 98 25.86 -7.93 -6.83
N THR A 99 25.11 -8.36 -5.83
CA THR A 99 24.45 -9.66 -5.79
C THR A 99 23.08 -9.52 -6.41
N PRO A 100 22.90 -10.12 -7.53
CA PRO A 100 21.56 -10.05 -8.12
C PRO A 100 20.57 -10.92 -7.39
N LYS A 101 20.22 -11.46 -7.26
CA LYS A 101 19.59 -12.28 -6.64
C LYS A 101 18.55 -12.72 -6.70
N ARG A 102 18.72 -13.00 -7.03
CA ARG A 102 18.13 -13.33 -6.91
C ARG A 102 17.37 -13.66 -6.43
N LYS A 103 17.12 -13.88 -6.53
CA LYS A 103 16.85 -13.94 -6.00
C LYS A 103 16.56 -14.30 -5.17
N LYS A 104 16.61 -14.45 -4.99
CA LYS A 104 16.69 -14.52 -4.17
C LYS A 104 16.40 -14.24 -3.38
N LYS A 105 16.38 -14.07 -3.31
CA LYS A 105 16.48 -13.50 -2.67
C LYS A 105 16.39 -12.78 -2.37
N SER A 106 16.36 -12.29 -2.60
CA SER A 106 16.58 -11.40 -2.39
C SER A 106 16.73 -10.73 -2.59
N SER A 107 16.82 -10.16 -3.07
CA SER A 107 17.17 -9.38 -3.26
C SER A 107 17.40 -8.72 -3.63
N ILE A 108 17.47 -7.85 -4.54
CA ILE A 108 17.73 -7.22 -4.86
C ILE A 108 17.76 -7.29 -5.16
#